data_faf34e32c33090b03cba2c237ebd6391
#
_entry.id   faf34e32c33090b03cba2c237ebd6391
#
_cell.length_a   1.000
_cell.length_b   1.000
_cell.length_c   1.000
_cell.angle_alpha   90.00
_cell.angle_beta   90.00
_cell.angle_gamma   90.00
#
_symmetry.space_group_name_H-M   'P 1'
#
loop_
_entity.id
_entity.type
_entity.pdbx_description
1 polymer ?
#
loop_
_entity_poly.entity_id
_entity_poly.type
_entity_poly.pdbx_seq_one_letter_code
_entity_poly.pdbx_strand_id
1 'polypeptide(L)'
;MSTASIQLVKKINPASNLLILADKETQFARAGLNAEQLKFIKKAIKNKQKPITLNEAGKFLFVVFNEDSDKGYKTNEQWRKDACSVVALCNQNKLEELSLLNLTGKKKVTAYVAEGILLGNYQFLKYKTGEKNGVNSLKTIFINEGEADIEKLKSAEIVAEATLIARDLVNEPLSYLTAEQLSKEIQKLGKEAGFSVEVFNKAKIQSLKMGGLLGVNLGSPNPPTFNILEWKPRGAKNKNPYVLVGKGVVYDTGGLSLKPTPGSMDAMKCDMAGAAAVACSIYAIAKAKLPLHVIGLIPATENRPGGNAYVPGDVLKMHDGSTVEVLNTDAEGRLILADALSYAKSYKPELVIDLATLTGAAARAIGPEGIVYMSTAKEKVNNDLEESGNRVYERLVEFPLWEEYDNYIKSDIADVKNIGGVNAGAITAGMFLKKFTDYPWIHLDIAAPAFLDKPDAYRPKNGSGVGVRLLFDFFKNKTN
;
A
#
# COMPACT_ATOMS: atom_id res chain seq x y z
N MET A 1 -3.71 -3.54 18.11
CA MET A 1 -2.62 -4.24 17.38
C MET A 1 -1.44 -4.44 18.30
N SER A 2 -0.89 -5.64 18.42
CA SER A 2 0.42 -5.82 19.05
C SER A 2 1.48 -5.63 17.96
N THR A 3 1.87 -4.39 17.71
CA THR A 3 3.00 -4.07 16.81
C THR A 3 4.27 -4.05 17.65
N ALA A 4 5.34 -4.65 17.14
CA ALA A 4 6.64 -4.45 17.75
C ALA A 4 7.03 -2.95 17.68
N SER A 5 7.70 -2.44 18.69
CA SER A 5 8.21 -1.06 18.76
C SER A 5 9.73 -1.05 18.73
N ILE A 6 10.32 0.03 18.22
CA ILE A 6 11.77 0.23 18.22
C ILE A 6 12.17 1.09 19.42
N GLN A 7 13.20 0.66 20.13
CA GLN A 7 13.83 1.43 21.19
C GLN A 7 15.31 1.65 20.89
N LEU A 8 15.71 2.91 20.79
CA LEU A 8 17.11 3.28 20.63
C LEU A 8 17.84 3.18 21.95
N VAL A 9 19.01 2.53 21.94
CA VAL A 9 19.85 2.35 23.12
C VAL A 9 21.30 2.72 22.79
N LYS A 10 22.03 3.24 23.80
CA LYS A 10 23.46 3.56 23.65
C LYS A 10 24.33 2.29 23.63
N LYS A 11 23.88 1.22 24.28
CA LYS A 11 24.59 -0.05 24.35
C LYS A 11 23.61 -1.21 24.40
N ILE A 12 23.85 -2.23 23.59
CA ILE A 12 23.09 -3.49 23.61
C ILE A 12 23.43 -4.27 24.88
N ASN A 13 22.40 -4.81 25.53
CA ASN A 13 22.57 -5.69 26.68
C ASN A 13 23.15 -7.05 26.21
N PRO A 14 24.31 -7.47 26.70
CA PRO A 14 24.93 -8.73 26.30
C PRO A 14 24.10 -9.98 26.62
N ALA A 15 23.17 -9.89 27.58
CA ALA A 15 22.31 -11.01 27.99
C ALA A 15 21.03 -11.14 27.10
N SER A 16 20.74 -10.16 26.22
CA SER A 16 19.53 -10.18 25.37
C SER A 16 19.62 -11.21 24.25
N ASN A 17 18.46 -11.59 23.67
CA ASN A 17 18.40 -12.23 22.37
C ASN A 17 18.97 -11.26 21.33
N LEU A 18 19.83 -11.76 20.45
CA LEU A 18 20.63 -10.90 19.57
C LEU A 18 20.44 -11.28 18.10
N LEU A 19 20.19 -10.28 17.27
CA LEU A 19 20.26 -10.37 15.81
C LEU A 19 21.50 -9.63 15.33
N ILE A 20 22.45 -10.34 14.74
CA ILE A 20 23.64 -9.78 14.11
C ILE A 20 23.41 -9.64 12.60
N LEU A 21 23.68 -8.44 12.08
CA LEU A 21 23.72 -8.19 10.63
C LEU A 21 25.17 -8.19 10.18
N ALA A 22 25.47 -9.03 9.20
CA ALA A 22 26.81 -9.26 8.72
C ALA A 22 26.89 -9.34 7.18
N ASP A 23 28.05 -8.98 6.64
CA ASP A 23 28.43 -9.15 5.24
C ASP A 23 29.87 -9.71 5.12
N LYS A 24 30.38 -9.82 3.89
CA LYS A 24 31.73 -10.34 3.64
C LYS A 24 32.84 -9.53 4.29
N GLU A 25 32.61 -8.24 4.59
CA GLU A 25 33.59 -7.33 5.20
C GLU A 25 33.49 -7.33 6.74
N THR A 26 32.51 -8.05 7.31
CA THR A 26 32.21 -8.02 8.72
C THR A 26 33.29 -8.65 9.59
N GLN A 27 33.75 -7.87 10.58
CA GLN A 27 34.63 -8.35 11.65
C GLN A 27 33.80 -8.71 12.89
N PHE A 28 33.63 -10.00 13.16
CA PHE A 28 32.79 -10.53 14.26
C PHE A 28 33.35 -10.27 15.67
N ALA A 29 34.57 -9.78 15.82
CA ALA A 29 35.16 -9.49 17.13
C ALA A 29 34.29 -8.57 18.01
N ARG A 30 33.54 -7.65 17.40
CA ARG A 30 32.65 -6.72 18.10
C ARG A 30 31.36 -7.36 18.64
N ALA A 31 31.06 -8.58 18.23
CA ALA A 31 29.87 -9.29 18.68
C ALA A 31 30.03 -10.02 20.02
N GLY A 32 31.22 -10.07 20.58
CA GLY A 32 31.50 -10.80 21.84
C GLY A 32 31.30 -12.31 21.72
N LEU A 33 31.45 -12.88 20.53
CA LEU A 33 31.28 -14.31 20.24
C LEU A 33 32.48 -15.11 20.75
N ASN A 34 32.25 -16.30 21.32
CA ASN A 34 33.29 -17.24 21.62
C ASN A 34 33.81 -17.98 20.37
N ALA A 35 34.88 -18.75 20.50
CA ALA A 35 35.54 -19.43 19.39
C ALA A 35 34.64 -20.47 18.69
N GLU A 36 33.82 -21.20 19.48
CA GLU A 36 32.90 -22.23 18.98
C GLU A 36 31.73 -21.61 18.20
N GLN A 37 31.12 -20.55 18.74
CA GLN A 37 30.07 -19.77 18.04
C GLN A 37 30.60 -19.25 16.72
N LEU A 38 31.78 -18.65 16.70
CA LEU A 38 32.38 -18.10 15.50
C LEU A 38 32.69 -19.18 14.44
N LYS A 39 33.20 -20.35 14.89
CA LYS A 39 33.44 -21.51 14.03
C LYS A 39 32.13 -22.01 13.40
N PHE A 40 31.07 -22.12 14.20
CA PHE A 40 29.75 -22.52 13.73
C PHE A 40 29.19 -21.52 12.68
N ILE A 41 29.21 -20.21 12.99
CA ILE A 41 28.69 -19.17 12.10
C ILE A 41 29.43 -19.20 10.76
N LYS A 42 30.77 -19.27 10.76
CA LYS A 42 31.56 -19.36 9.53
C LYS A 42 31.21 -20.59 8.69
N LYS A 43 30.98 -21.76 9.33
CA LYS A 43 30.54 -22.98 8.65
C LYS A 43 29.14 -22.82 8.06
N ALA A 44 28.18 -22.21 8.82
CA ALA A 44 26.83 -21.97 8.38
C ALA A 44 26.76 -20.98 7.19
N ILE A 45 27.59 -19.93 7.20
CA ILE A 45 27.75 -19.00 6.07
C ILE A 45 28.22 -19.74 4.82
N LYS A 46 29.27 -20.58 4.95
CA LYS A 46 29.75 -21.41 3.82
C LYS A 46 28.69 -22.33 3.25
N ASN A 47 27.81 -22.84 4.12
CA ASN A 47 26.69 -23.71 3.74
C ASN A 47 25.44 -22.92 3.27
N LYS A 48 25.52 -21.58 3.14
CA LYS A 48 24.39 -20.69 2.73
C LYS A 48 23.15 -20.81 3.62
N GLN A 49 23.31 -21.15 4.89
CA GLN A 49 22.19 -21.26 5.84
C GLN A 49 21.66 -19.86 6.14
N LYS A 50 20.33 -19.67 6.09
CA LYS A 50 19.65 -18.40 6.38
C LYS A 50 18.29 -18.63 7.05
N PRO A 51 17.98 -17.95 8.17
CA PRO A 51 18.96 -17.29 9.07
C PRO A 51 19.83 -18.33 9.80
N ILE A 52 21.02 -17.92 10.25
CA ILE A 52 21.84 -18.75 11.13
C ILE A 52 21.33 -18.58 12.55
N THR A 53 21.05 -19.67 13.25
CA THR A 53 20.47 -19.65 14.59
C THR A 53 21.31 -20.50 15.55
N LEU A 54 21.66 -19.91 16.69
CA LEU A 54 22.22 -20.61 17.83
C LEU A 54 21.29 -20.39 19.05
N ASN A 55 21.11 -21.43 19.86
CA ASN A 55 20.36 -21.34 21.10
C ASN A 55 21.27 -21.87 22.23
N GLU A 56 21.57 -21.03 23.21
CA GLU A 56 22.37 -21.35 24.37
C GLU A 56 21.54 -21.11 25.63
N ALA A 57 21.01 -22.21 26.17
CA ALA A 57 20.22 -22.20 27.40
C ALA A 57 19.04 -21.16 27.38
N GLY A 58 18.35 -21.05 26.24
CA GLY A 58 17.21 -20.13 26.10
C GLY A 58 17.56 -18.72 25.58
N LYS A 59 18.86 -18.41 25.47
CA LYS A 59 19.32 -17.20 24.79
C LYS A 59 19.54 -17.48 23.31
N PHE A 60 18.86 -16.72 22.44
CA PHE A 60 18.95 -16.89 20.99
C PHE A 60 19.92 -15.87 20.38
N LEU A 61 20.76 -16.39 19.50
CA LEU A 61 21.60 -15.61 18.61
C LEU A 61 21.20 -15.92 17.17
N PHE A 62 20.74 -14.90 16.46
CA PHE A 62 20.45 -14.96 15.03
C PHE A 62 21.53 -14.21 14.26
N VAL A 63 21.93 -14.75 13.10
CA VAL A 63 22.80 -14.02 12.18
C VAL A 63 22.17 -14.00 10.81
N VAL A 64 21.98 -12.81 10.28
CA VAL A 64 21.61 -12.58 8.88
C VAL A 64 22.86 -12.14 8.13
N PHE A 65 23.25 -12.92 7.14
CA PHE A 65 24.42 -12.68 6.34
C PHE A 65 24.03 -12.47 4.88
N ASN A 66 24.43 -11.33 4.28
CA ASN A 66 24.36 -11.06 2.86
C ASN A 66 25.75 -10.70 2.34
N GLU A 67 26.20 -11.35 1.25
CA GLU A 67 27.56 -11.18 0.71
C GLU A 67 27.89 -9.71 0.47
N ASP A 68 26.96 -8.98 -0.11
CA ASP A 68 27.05 -7.55 -0.37
C ASP A 68 25.96 -6.80 0.40
N SER A 69 26.35 -5.91 1.28
CA SER A 69 25.40 -5.16 2.10
C SER A 69 24.69 -4.03 1.35
N ASP A 70 25.11 -3.67 0.11
CA ASP A 70 24.66 -2.45 -0.57
C ASP A 70 24.72 -2.48 -2.11
N LYS A 71 24.43 -3.60 -2.73
CA LYS A 71 24.37 -3.69 -4.20
C LYS A 71 22.95 -3.52 -4.76
N GLY A 72 22.41 -2.28 -4.59
CA GLY A 72 21.12 -1.89 -5.18
C GLY A 72 19.88 -2.42 -4.44
N TYR A 73 18.73 -2.17 -5.04
CA TYR A 73 17.43 -2.41 -4.39
C TYR A 73 17.13 -3.88 -4.08
N LYS A 74 17.65 -4.84 -4.84
CA LYS A 74 17.48 -6.27 -4.60
C LYS A 74 18.14 -6.72 -3.29
N THR A 75 19.33 -6.17 -2.99
CA THR A 75 20.02 -6.45 -1.72
C THR A 75 19.24 -5.85 -0.54
N ASN A 76 18.72 -4.63 -0.71
CA ASN A 76 17.90 -3.99 0.32
C ASN A 76 16.64 -4.81 0.63
N GLU A 77 16.01 -5.36 -0.40
CA GLU A 77 14.87 -6.25 -0.25
C GLU A 77 15.25 -7.56 0.44
N GLN A 78 16.42 -8.12 0.13
CA GLN A 78 16.89 -9.34 0.79
C GLN A 78 17.04 -9.14 2.30
N TRP A 79 17.54 -7.98 2.75
CA TRP A 79 17.62 -7.64 4.17
C TRP A 79 16.23 -7.64 4.84
N ARG A 80 15.18 -7.10 4.18
CA ARG A 80 13.80 -7.13 4.70
C ARG A 80 13.26 -8.56 4.81
N LYS A 81 13.48 -9.38 3.78
CA LYS A 81 13.01 -10.78 3.73
C LYS A 81 13.69 -11.64 4.79
N ASP A 82 15.01 -11.53 4.91
CA ASP A 82 15.77 -12.27 5.92
C ASP A 82 15.37 -11.88 7.35
N ALA A 83 15.10 -10.60 7.58
CA ALA A 83 14.59 -10.09 8.86
C ALA A 83 13.22 -10.68 9.23
N CYS A 84 12.31 -10.80 8.25
CA CYS A 84 11.01 -11.44 8.46
C CYS A 84 11.15 -12.91 8.89
N SER A 85 12.13 -13.64 8.36
CA SER A 85 12.40 -15.01 8.76
C SER A 85 12.84 -15.09 10.24
N VAL A 86 13.59 -14.10 10.73
CA VAL A 86 13.96 -14.00 12.15
C VAL A 86 12.73 -13.74 13.02
N VAL A 87 11.80 -12.88 12.58
CA VAL A 87 10.54 -12.62 13.31
C VAL A 87 9.74 -13.91 13.53
N ALA A 88 9.64 -14.75 12.50
CA ALA A 88 8.95 -16.03 12.62
C ALA A 88 9.56 -16.91 13.71
N LEU A 89 10.90 -16.98 13.77
CA LEU A 89 11.64 -17.72 14.82
C LEU A 89 11.46 -17.10 16.21
N CYS A 90 11.47 -15.78 16.31
CA CYS A 90 11.20 -15.09 17.57
C CYS A 90 9.81 -15.45 18.12
N ASN A 91 8.79 -15.37 17.29
CA ASN A 91 7.41 -15.69 17.68
C ASN A 91 7.22 -17.19 18.02
N GLN A 92 7.85 -18.08 17.24
CA GLN A 92 7.83 -19.51 17.50
C GLN A 92 8.42 -19.85 18.88
N ASN A 93 9.50 -19.16 19.26
CA ASN A 93 10.19 -19.35 20.53
C ASN A 93 9.69 -18.42 21.65
N LYS A 94 8.56 -17.71 21.43
CA LYS A 94 7.93 -16.80 22.42
C LYS A 94 8.86 -15.70 22.93
N LEU A 95 9.77 -15.22 22.11
CA LEU A 95 10.65 -14.11 22.45
C LEU A 95 9.87 -12.80 22.38
N GLU A 96 9.91 -12.01 23.44
CA GLU A 96 9.26 -10.70 23.50
C GLU A 96 10.18 -9.55 23.05
N GLU A 97 11.48 -9.75 23.14
CA GLU A 97 12.50 -8.75 22.90
C GLU A 97 13.61 -9.28 22.00
N LEU A 98 14.11 -8.43 21.12
CA LEU A 98 15.23 -8.70 20.23
C LEU A 98 16.16 -7.50 20.17
N SER A 99 17.45 -7.70 20.41
CA SER A 99 18.47 -6.66 20.19
C SER A 99 19.10 -6.80 18.81
N LEU A 100 19.31 -5.71 18.10
CA LEU A 100 19.89 -5.68 16.76
C LEU A 100 21.27 -5.05 16.80
N LEU A 101 22.28 -5.79 16.32
CA LEU A 101 23.68 -5.39 16.21
C LEU A 101 24.09 -5.37 14.74
N ASN A 102 24.34 -4.19 14.19
CA ASN A 102 24.76 -4.03 12.80
C ASN A 102 26.28 -3.99 12.70
N LEU A 103 26.87 -5.06 12.20
CA LEU A 103 28.33 -5.18 12.00
C LEU A 103 28.78 -4.87 10.56
N THR A 104 27.87 -4.58 9.63
CA THR A 104 28.20 -4.29 8.23
C THR A 104 28.90 -2.93 8.04
N GLY A 105 28.88 -2.07 9.07
CA GLY A 105 29.36 -0.69 8.96
C GLY A 105 28.43 0.25 8.17
N LYS A 106 27.37 -0.26 7.56
CA LYS A 106 26.42 0.49 6.71
C LYS A 106 25.12 0.76 7.46
N LYS A 107 25.01 1.92 8.10
CA LYS A 107 23.91 2.31 9.01
C LYS A 107 22.50 2.15 8.40
N LYS A 108 22.36 2.33 7.07
CA LYS A 108 21.07 2.19 6.38
C LYS A 108 20.51 0.75 6.40
N VAL A 109 21.35 -0.28 6.53
CA VAL A 109 20.92 -1.68 6.60
C VAL A 109 20.03 -1.92 7.81
N THR A 110 20.32 -1.25 8.93
CA THR A 110 19.49 -1.30 10.14
C THR A 110 18.04 -0.92 9.86
N ALA A 111 17.80 0.12 9.05
CA ALA A 111 16.44 0.54 8.72
C ALA A 111 15.67 -0.48 7.86
N TYR A 112 16.35 -1.12 6.89
CA TYR A 112 15.71 -2.17 6.08
C TYR A 112 15.34 -3.40 6.91
N VAL A 113 16.21 -3.80 7.83
CA VAL A 113 15.94 -4.93 8.72
C VAL A 113 14.82 -4.59 9.70
N ALA A 114 14.83 -3.39 10.29
CA ALA A 114 13.77 -2.92 11.17
C ALA A 114 12.41 -2.89 10.44
N GLU A 115 12.37 -2.37 9.21
CA GLU A 115 11.17 -2.37 8.36
C GLU A 115 10.67 -3.81 8.12
N GLY A 116 11.57 -4.73 7.77
CA GLY A 116 11.22 -6.14 7.56
C GLY A 116 10.67 -6.82 8.81
N ILE A 117 11.20 -6.50 10.01
CA ILE A 117 10.69 -7.01 11.29
C ILE A 117 9.29 -6.44 11.57
N LEU A 118 9.11 -5.13 11.48
CA LEU A 118 7.84 -4.46 11.77
C LEU A 118 6.73 -4.98 10.84
N LEU A 119 6.99 -5.03 9.54
CA LEU A 119 6.03 -5.50 8.54
C LEU A 119 5.75 -7.01 8.66
N GLY A 120 6.77 -7.81 9.02
CA GLY A 120 6.67 -9.26 9.16
C GLY A 120 5.98 -9.70 10.45
N ASN A 121 5.89 -8.83 11.47
CA ASN A 121 5.23 -9.13 12.74
C ASN A 121 3.72 -8.87 12.71
N TYR A 122 3.15 -8.54 11.56
CA TYR A 122 1.73 -8.23 11.38
C TYR A 122 0.84 -9.45 11.56
N GLN A 123 -0.30 -9.26 12.23
CA GLN A 123 -1.41 -10.21 12.33
C GLN A 123 -2.75 -9.48 12.32
N PHE A 124 -3.75 -10.05 11.62
CA PHE A 124 -5.13 -9.62 11.67
C PHE A 124 -5.96 -10.65 12.44
N LEU A 125 -6.19 -10.39 13.75
CA LEU A 125 -6.84 -11.34 14.67
C LEU A 125 -8.18 -10.82 15.21
N LYS A 126 -8.67 -9.68 14.71
CA LYS A 126 -9.84 -8.96 15.27
C LYS A 126 -11.09 -9.83 15.46
N TYR A 127 -11.31 -10.80 14.57
CA TYR A 127 -12.50 -11.65 14.57
C TYR A 127 -12.27 -13.09 15.09
N LYS A 128 -11.06 -13.37 15.58
CA LYS A 128 -10.73 -14.69 16.14
C LYS A 128 -10.99 -14.73 17.64
N THR A 129 -11.88 -15.61 18.09
CA THR A 129 -12.34 -15.68 19.50
C THR A 129 -11.55 -16.66 20.37
N GLY A 130 -10.78 -17.59 19.79
CA GLY A 130 -10.10 -18.68 20.52
C GLY A 130 -8.58 -18.57 20.63
N GLU A 131 -7.92 -17.61 19.96
CA GLU A 131 -6.46 -17.64 19.81
C GLU A 131 -5.71 -16.71 20.77
N LYS A 132 -5.88 -16.86 22.09
CA LYS A 132 -4.93 -16.23 23.03
C LYS A 132 -3.49 -16.74 22.88
N ASN A 133 -3.31 -17.93 22.31
CA ASN A 133 -2.00 -18.58 22.11
C ASN A 133 -1.36 -18.28 20.72
N GLY A 134 -2.07 -17.64 19.81
CA GLY A 134 -1.57 -17.35 18.44
C GLY A 134 -1.04 -15.93 18.25
N VAL A 135 -1.07 -15.08 19.27
CA VAL A 135 -0.57 -13.70 19.18
C VAL A 135 0.94 -13.70 19.09
N ASN A 136 1.50 -12.95 18.14
CA ASN A 136 2.93 -12.75 18.01
C ASN A 136 3.52 -12.20 19.30
N SER A 137 4.62 -12.82 19.76
CA SER A 137 5.23 -12.50 21.03
C SER A 137 6.18 -11.31 20.99
N LEU A 138 6.80 -11.03 19.84
CA LEU A 138 7.80 -9.97 19.70
C LEU A 138 7.17 -8.58 19.88
N LYS A 139 7.61 -7.85 20.91
CA LYS A 139 7.08 -6.54 21.32
C LYS A 139 8.08 -5.40 21.13
N THR A 140 9.37 -5.69 21.35
CA THR A 140 10.40 -4.65 21.39
C THR A 140 11.66 -5.04 20.64
N ILE A 141 12.17 -4.11 19.83
CA ILE A 141 13.43 -4.23 19.11
C ILE A 141 14.38 -3.15 19.66
N PHE A 142 15.46 -3.57 20.30
CA PHE A 142 16.50 -2.66 20.78
C PHE A 142 17.56 -2.45 19.70
N ILE A 143 17.81 -1.20 19.33
CA ILE A 143 18.77 -0.83 18.28
C ILE A 143 19.81 0.13 18.85
N ASN A 144 21.09 -0.16 18.64
CA ASN A 144 22.17 0.75 18.99
C ASN A 144 22.10 2.00 18.11
N GLU A 145 21.93 3.19 18.73
CA GLU A 145 21.81 4.46 18.00
C GLU A 145 23.03 4.78 17.13
N GLY A 146 24.23 4.36 17.53
CA GLY A 146 25.47 4.55 16.78
C GLY A 146 25.55 3.74 15.48
N GLU A 147 24.75 2.67 15.36
CA GLU A 147 24.74 1.72 14.24
C GLU A 147 23.53 1.90 13.31
N ALA A 148 22.72 2.93 13.53
CA ALA A 148 21.53 3.24 12.73
C ALA A 148 21.63 4.60 12.02
N ASP A 149 21.00 4.67 10.85
CA ASP A 149 20.60 5.93 10.23
C ASP A 149 19.25 6.31 10.85
N ILE A 150 19.27 7.21 11.81
CA ILE A 150 18.13 7.55 12.66
C ILE A 150 16.96 8.12 11.85
N GLU A 151 17.25 8.95 10.83
CA GLU A 151 16.19 9.53 9.99
C GLU A 151 15.50 8.45 9.16
N LYS A 152 16.26 7.55 8.55
CA LYS A 152 15.70 6.42 7.80
C LYS A 152 14.94 5.46 8.71
N LEU A 153 15.43 5.22 9.93
CA LEU A 153 14.78 4.35 10.89
C LEU A 153 13.40 4.92 11.31
N LYS A 154 13.34 6.21 11.66
CA LYS A 154 12.07 6.89 11.96
C LYS A 154 11.09 6.85 10.79
N SER A 155 11.59 7.03 9.55
CA SER A 155 10.75 6.90 8.36
C SER A 155 10.23 5.48 8.20
N ALA A 156 11.06 4.46 8.44
CA ALA A 156 10.66 3.06 8.35
C ALA A 156 9.57 2.71 9.40
N GLU A 157 9.65 3.24 10.62
CA GLU A 157 8.61 3.07 11.64
C GLU A 157 7.28 3.67 11.20
N ILE A 158 7.28 4.94 10.77
CA ILE A 158 6.06 5.64 10.32
C ILE A 158 5.41 4.91 9.13
N VAL A 159 6.22 4.51 8.15
CA VAL A 159 5.72 3.83 6.95
C VAL A 159 5.23 2.42 7.26
N ALA A 160 5.92 1.71 8.15
CA ALA A 160 5.45 0.39 8.61
C ALA A 160 4.10 0.52 9.33
N GLU A 161 3.95 1.45 10.28
CA GLU A 161 2.69 1.73 10.96
C GLU A 161 1.57 2.01 9.96
N ALA A 162 1.77 2.95 9.02
CA ALA A 162 0.80 3.27 7.99
C ALA A 162 0.43 2.07 7.10
N THR A 163 1.42 1.24 6.75
CA THR A 163 1.21 0.02 5.96
C THR A 163 0.36 -1.00 6.73
N LEU A 164 0.60 -1.17 8.04
CA LEU A 164 -0.18 -2.06 8.89
C LEU A 164 -1.63 -1.59 9.01
N ILE A 165 -1.88 -0.29 9.14
CA ILE A 165 -3.22 0.30 9.14
C ILE A 165 -3.92 0.03 7.79
N ALA A 166 -3.23 0.21 6.66
CA ALA A 166 -3.79 -0.09 5.35
C ALA A 166 -4.17 -1.57 5.21
N ARG A 167 -3.33 -2.50 5.72
CA ARG A 167 -3.65 -3.94 5.77
C ARG A 167 -4.91 -4.22 6.57
N ASP A 168 -5.06 -3.59 7.73
CA ASP A 168 -6.26 -3.77 8.55
C ASP A 168 -7.51 -3.30 7.83
N LEU A 169 -7.49 -2.11 7.21
CA LEU A 169 -8.62 -1.61 6.43
C LEU A 169 -9.02 -2.57 5.31
N VAL A 170 -8.05 -3.08 4.55
CA VAL A 170 -8.30 -4.02 3.44
C VAL A 170 -8.80 -5.38 3.94
N ASN A 171 -8.43 -5.78 5.16
CA ASN A 171 -8.86 -7.06 5.75
C ASN A 171 -10.24 -7.00 6.42
N GLU A 172 -10.74 -5.81 6.71
CA GLU A 172 -12.06 -5.65 7.33
C GLU A 172 -13.19 -6.19 6.43
N PRO A 173 -14.15 -6.93 6.98
CA PRO A 173 -15.33 -7.35 6.22
C PRO A 173 -16.32 -6.20 6.04
N LEU A 174 -17.17 -6.27 5.00
CA LEU A 174 -18.23 -5.29 4.75
C LEU A 174 -19.18 -5.10 5.93
N SER A 175 -19.44 -6.15 6.71
CA SER A 175 -20.26 -6.07 7.92
C SER A 175 -19.75 -5.07 8.95
N TYR A 176 -18.50 -4.65 8.83
CA TYR A 176 -17.90 -3.56 9.61
C TYR A 176 -17.58 -2.34 8.73
N LEU A 177 -16.87 -2.53 7.62
CA LEU A 177 -16.30 -1.45 6.82
C LEU A 177 -17.24 -1.05 5.67
N THR A 178 -18.36 -0.38 5.98
CA THR A 178 -19.19 0.32 4.99
C THR A 178 -18.47 1.60 4.50
N ALA A 179 -19.01 2.27 3.47
CA ALA A 179 -18.46 3.55 3.00
C ALA A 179 -18.42 4.61 4.11
N GLU A 180 -19.47 4.70 4.93
CA GLU A 180 -19.52 5.61 6.08
C GLU A 180 -18.52 5.22 7.18
N GLN A 181 -18.32 3.92 7.44
CA GLN A 181 -17.32 3.47 8.41
C GLN A 181 -15.91 3.74 7.92
N LEU A 182 -15.64 3.54 6.63
CA LEU A 182 -14.34 3.92 6.03
C LEU A 182 -14.07 5.42 6.25
N SER A 183 -15.06 6.28 6.04
CA SER A 183 -14.93 7.71 6.32
C SER A 183 -14.58 8.01 7.79
N LYS A 184 -15.20 7.30 8.74
CA LYS A 184 -14.89 7.45 10.18
C LYS A 184 -13.46 7.00 10.50
N GLU A 185 -12.99 5.90 9.91
CA GLU A 185 -11.60 5.45 10.09
C GLU A 185 -10.62 6.49 9.52
N ILE A 186 -10.91 7.06 8.33
CA ILE A 186 -10.10 8.13 7.73
C ILE A 186 -10.09 9.38 8.62
N GLN A 187 -11.23 9.80 9.17
CA GLN A 187 -11.31 10.94 10.10
C GLN A 187 -10.47 10.71 11.36
N LYS A 188 -10.45 9.47 11.87
CA LYS A 188 -9.60 9.09 13.00
C LYS A 188 -8.11 9.23 12.66
N LEU A 189 -7.70 8.77 11.48
CA LEU A 189 -6.33 8.94 10.99
C LEU A 189 -5.96 10.42 10.85
N GLY A 190 -6.87 11.24 10.32
CA GLY A 190 -6.67 12.68 10.19
C GLY A 190 -6.46 13.37 11.54
N LYS A 191 -7.29 13.02 12.54
CA LYS A 191 -7.15 13.53 13.91
C LYS A 191 -5.81 13.13 14.54
N GLU A 192 -5.36 11.90 14.31
CA GLU A 192 -4.13 11.37 14.88
C GLU A 192 -2.87 11.98 14.24
N ALA A 193 -2.84 12.12 12.91
CA ALA A 193 -1.67 12.61 12.17
C ALA A 193 -1.68 14.14 11.93
N GLY A 194 -2.82 14.80 12.15
CA GLY A 194 -2.93 16.26 12.03
C GLY A 194 -3.27 16.77 10.62
N PHE A 195 -3.87 15.94 9.75
CA PHE A 195 -4.43 16.39 8.48
C PHE A 195 -5.96 16.55 8.56
N SER A 196 -6.54 17.47 7.77
CA SER A 196 -7.98 17.68 7.75
C SER A 196 -8.71 16.64 6.91
N VAL A 197 -9.93 16.32 7.30
CA VAL A 197 -10.80 15.39 6.56
C VAL A 197 -12.20 15.98 6.46
N GLU A 198 -12.64 16.27 5.24
CA GLU A 198 -14.02 16.64 4.93
C GLU A 198 -14.72 15.44 4.28
N VAL A 199 -15.95 15.16 4.71
CA VAL A 199 -16.73 14.04 4.19
C VAL A 199 -18.02 14.57 3.58
N PHE A 200 -18.19 14.38 2.27
CA PHE A 200 -19.44 14.65 1.59
C PHE A 200 -20.39 13.45 1.72
N ASN A 201 -21.59 13.72 2.18
CA ASN A 201 -22.68 12.76 2.22
C ASN A 201 -23.39 12.66 0.85
N LYS A 202 -24.33 11.74 0.72
CA LYS A 202 -25.10 11.52 -0.51
C LYS A 202 -25.74 12.80 -1.07
N ALA A 203 -26.32 13.65 -0.22
CA ALA A 203 -26.95 14.91 -0.65
C ALA A 203 -25.94 15.88 -1.30
N LYS A 204 -24.75 16.01 -0.70
CA LYS A 204 -23.68 16.83 -1.26
C LYS A 204 -23.13 16.24 -2.59
N ILE A 205 -22.98 14.91 -2.65
CA ILE A 205 -22.56 14.18 -3.87
C ILE A 205 -23.56 14.42 -5.00
N GLN A 206 -24.87 14.38 -4.67
CA GLN A 206 -25.95 14.70 -5.63
C GLN A 206 -25.86 16.16 -6.14
N SER A 207 -25.66 17.11 -5.23
CA SER A 207 -25.52 18.52 -5.60
C SER A 207 -24.32 18.79 -6.51
N LEU A 208 -23.25 18.00 -6.37
CA LEU A 208 -22.03 18.02 -7.23
C LEU A 208 -22.22 17.22 -8.52
N LYS A 209 -23.36 16.54 -8.71
CA LYS A 209 -23.67 15.75 -9.91
C LYS A 209 -22.64 14.66 -10.20
N MET A 210 -22.10 14.00 -9.15
CA MET A 210 -21.18 12.89 -9.28
C MET A 210 -21.95 11.61 -9.69
N GLY A 211 -22.32 11.54 -10.98
CA GLY A 211 -23.23 10.50 -11.47
C GLY A 211 -22.61 9.11 -11.55
N GLY A 212 -21.29 8.99 -11.68
CA GLY A 212 -20.57 7.72 -11.59
C GLY A 212 -20.67 7.11 -10.18
N LEU A 213 -20.39 7.90 -9.14
CA LEU A 213 -20.49 7.45 -7.76
C LEU A 213 -21.92 7.14 -7.34
N LEU A 214 -22.89 7.97 -7.76
CA LEU A 214 -24.31 7.78 -7.49
C LEU A 214 -24.87 6.56 -8.22
N GLY A 215 -24.51 6.36 -9.49
CA GLY A 215 -24.95 5.23 -10.30
C GLY A 215 -24.50 3.89 -9.72
N VAL A 216 -23.21 3.77 -9.38
CA VAL A 216 -22.68 2.56 -8.75
C VAL A 216 -23.37 2.27 -7.40
N ASN A 217 -23.71 3.31 -6.64
CA ASN A 217 -24.37 3.15 -5.34
C ASN A 217 -25.85 2.70 -5.42
N LEU A 218 -26.52 2.79 -6.57
CA LEU A 218 -27.98 2.59 -6.65
C LEU A 218 -28.47 1.24 -6.09
N GLY A 219 -27.65 0.18 -6.23
CA GLY A 219 -27.99 -1.14 -5.72
C GLY A 219 -27.67 -1.34 -4.24
N SER A 220 -26.95 -0.42 -3.59
CA SER A 220 -26.56 -0.55 -2.18
C SER A 220 -27.61 0.04 -1.24
N PRO A 221 -27.90 -0.62 -0.08
CA PRO A 221 -28.71 -0.03 0.99
C PRO A 221 -27.95 1.08 1.76
N ASN A 222 -26.61 1.08 1.70
CA ASN A 222 -25.77 2.04 2.40
C ASN A 222 -25.44 3.25 1.50
N PRO A 223 -25.45 4.49 2.03
CA PRO A 223 -25.14 5.67 1.23
C PRO A 223 -23.64 5.73 0.85
N PRO A 224 -23.31 6.36 -0.29
CA PRO A 224 -21.94 6.63 -0.66
C PRO A 224 -21.38 7.79 0.14
N THR A 225 -20.07 7.88 0.22
CA THR A 225 -19.35 9.04 0.75
C THR A 225 -18.28 9.50 -0.24
N PHE A 226 -17.91 10.78 -0.18
CA PHE A 226 -16.75 11.30 -0.88
C PHE A 226 -15.85 12.00 0.13
N ASN A 227 -14.64 11.50 0.32
CA ASN A 227 -13.74 11.97 1.37
C ASN A 227 -12.64 12.83 0.75
N ILE A 228 -12.42 14.01 1.34
CA ILE A 228 -11.35 14.93 0.98
C ILE A 228 -10.40 15.01 2.18
N LEU A 229 -9.18 14.59 1.97
CA LEU A 229 -8.10 14.62 2.95
C LEU A 229 -7.14 15.74 2.56
N GLU A 230 -6.70 16.59 3.47
CA GLU A 230 -5.74 17.64 3.13
C GLU A 230 -4.65 17.75 4.19
N TRP A 231 -3.41 17.54 3.76
CA TRP A 231 -2.20 17.88 4.48
C TRP A 231 -1.55 19.10 3.84
N LYS A 232 -1.57 20.23 4.56
CA LYS A 232 -1.03 21.52 4.09
C LYS A 232 -0.22 22.19 5.19
N PRO A 233 1.05 21.81 5.39
CA PRO A 233 1.89 22.41 6.41
C PRO A 233 2.30 23.84 6.04
N ARG A 234 2.62 24.66 7.05
CA ARG A 234 3.28 25.94 6.81
C ARG A 234 4.63 25.70 6.13
N GLY A 235 4.88 26.39 5.01
CA GLY A 235 6.12 26.23 4.24
C GLY A 235 6.14 25.01 3.32
N ALA A 236 4.98 24.54 2.86
CA ALA A 236 4.91 23.56 1.79
C ALA A 236 5.72 24.03 0.57
N LYS A 237 6.57 23.14 0.02
CA LYS A 237 7.50 23.47 -1.08
C LYS A 237 6.82 23.56 -2.44
N ASN A 238 5.72 22.83 -2.65
CA ASN A 238 4.96 22.83 -3.90
C ASN A 238 3.92 23.98 -3.91
N LYS A 239 3.84 24.66 -5.05
CA LYS A 239 2.89 25.78 -5.28
C LYS A 239 1.46 25.26 -5.40
N ASN A 240 1.27 24.24 -6.21
CA ASN A 240 0.00 23.57 -6.42
C ASN A 240 0.01 22.22 -5.70
N PRO A 241 -1.14 21.70 -5.22
CA PRO A 241 -1.15 20.45 -4.50
C PRO A 241 -0.81 19.25 -5.39
N TYR A 242 -0.19 18.24 -4.80
CA TYR A 242 -0.26 16.88 -5.31
C TYR A 242 -1.61 16.29 -4.89
N VAL A 243 -2.31 15.63 -5.82
CA VAL A 243 -3.59 15.01 -5.52
C VAL A 243 -3.47 13.49 -5.65
N LEU A 244 -3.91 12.78 -4.63
CA LEU A 244 -4.00 11.33 -4.62
C LEU A 244 -5.47 10.93 -4.71
N VAL A 245 -5.82 10.03 -5.64
CA VAL A 245 -7.18 9.53 -5.77
C VAL A 245 -7.20 8.04 -5.46
N GLY A 246 -8.10 7.59 -4.58
CA GLY A 246 -8.17 6.19 -4.16
C GLY A 246 -9.53 5.55 -4.44
N LYS A 247 -9.55 4.45 -5.22
CA LYS A 247 -10.77 3.65 -5.40
C LYS A 247 -11.25 3.14 -4.05
N GLY A 248 -12.50 3.45 -3.69
CA GLY A 248 -13.11 3.10 -2.39
C GLY A 248 -14.35 2.22 -2.51
N VAL A 249 -14.35 1.20 -3.38
CA VAL A 249 -15.44 0.22 -3.43
C VAL A 249 -15.26 -0.76 -2.28
N VAL A 250 -15.97 -0.52 -1.16
CA VAL A 250 -15.78 -1.29 0.08
C VAL A 250 -16.23 -2.75 -0.04
N TYR A 251 -17.06 -3.06 -1.01
CA TYR A 251 -17.37 -4.41 -1.47
C TYR A 251 -17.90 -4.39 -2.91
N ASP A 252 -17.34 -5.22 -3.77
CA ASP A 252 -17.74 -5.33 -5.16
C ASP A 252 -18.32 -6.71 -5.48
N THR A 253 -19.62 -6.77 -5.76
CA THR A 253 -20.27 -7.98 -6.25
C THR A 253 -20.26 -8.10 -7.77
N GLY A 254 -19.80 -7.06 -8.48
CA GLY A 254 -20.00 -6.87 -9.92
C GLY A 254 -21.34 -6.18 -10.25
N GLY A 255 -22.16 -5.85 -9.27
CA GLY A 255 -23.52 -5.36 -9.51
C GLY A 255 -24.38 -6.43 -10.20
N LEU A 256 -25.14 -6.06 -11.24
CA LEU A 256 -25.91 -7.01 -12.04
C LEU A 256 -25.06 -7.87 -12.97
N SER A 257 -23.85 -7.42 -13.32
CA SER A 257 -22.82 -8.25 -13.97
C SER A 257 -22.08 -9.10 -12.92
N LEU A 258 -22.83 -9.96 -12.23
CA LEU A 258 -22.46 -10.62 -10.99
C LEU A 258 -21.20 -11.50 -11.12
N LYS A 259 -20.25 -11.28 -10.21
CA LYS A 259 -19.01 -12.09 -10.11
C LYS A 259 -19.32 -13.52 -9.60
N PRO A 260 -18.57 -14.54 -10.05
CA PRO A 260 -18.59 -15.84 -9.38
C PRO A 260 -18.08 -15.72 -7.93
N THR A 261 -18.69 -16.47 -6.98
CA THR A 261 -18.30 -16.38 -5.57
C THR A 261 -16.92 -16.95 -5.31
N PRO A 262 -16.60 -18.24 -5.65
CA PRO A 262 -15.28 -18.80 -5.37
C PRO A 262 -14.18 -18.16 -6.21
N GLY A 263 -13.13 -17.68 -5.56
CA GLY A 263 -11.93 -17.14 -6.20
C GLY A 263 -12.12 -15.79 -6.88
N SER A 264 -13.25 -15.11 -6.63
CA SER A 264 -13.51 -13.75 -7.11
C SER A 264 -14.24 -12.93 -6.06
N MET A 265 -15.57 -13.03 -5.94
CA MET A 265 -16.38 -12.19 -5.06
C MET A 265 -15.98 -12.33 -3.58
N ASP A 266 -15.58 -13.52 -3.13
CA ASP A 266 -15.16 -13.80 -1.75
C ASP A 266 -13.94 -12.97 -1.28
N ALA A 267 -13.14 -12.44 -2.21
CA ALA A 267 -12.03 -11.56 -1.92
C ALA A 267 -12.36 -10.06 -2.04
N MET A 268 -13.54 -9.68 -2.57
CA MET A 268 -13.86 -8.31 -3.01
C MET A 268 -14.03 -7.27 -1.89
N LYS A 269 -13.85 -7.63 -0.63
CA LYS A 269 -13.60 -6.66 0.45
C LYS A 269 -12.32 -5.85 0.23
N CYS A 270 -11.40 -6.34 -0.62
CA CYS A 270 -10.15 -5.68 -0.94
C CYS A 270 -10.30 -4.55 -1.98
N ASP A 271 -11.49 -4.36 -2.55
CA ASP A 271 -11.69 -3.46 -3.70
C ASP A 271 -11.66 -1.96 -3.32
N MET A 272 -11.32 -1.68 -2.09
CA MET A 272 -11.01 -0.38 -1.52
C MET A 272 -9.53 -0.21 -1.13
N ALA A 273 -8.65 -1.09 -1.61
CA ALA A 273 -7.22 -1.00 -1.29
C ALA A 273 -6.58 0.29 -1.82
N GLY A 274 -7.09 0.86 -2.91
CA GLY A 274 -6.69 2.17 -3.40
C GLY A 274 -6.99 3.28 -2.40
N ALA A 275 -8.18 3.28 -1.81
CA ALA A 275 -8.58 4.20 -0.75
C ALA A 275 -7.70 4.05 0.50
N ALA A 276 -7.44 2.81 0.93
CA ALA A 276 -6.57 2.52 2.06
C ALA A 276 -5.14 3.01 1.81
N ALA A 277 -4.59 2.76 0.61
CA ALA A 277 -3.27 3.21 0.24
C ALA A 277 -3.16 4.74 0.26
N VAL A 278 -4.13 5.47 -0.31
CA VAL A 278 -4.16 6.94 -0.30
C VAL A 278 -4.27 7.50 1.12
N ALA A 279 -5.23 7.03 1.91
CA ALA A 279 -5.44 7.53 3.26
C ALA A 279 -4.21 7.30 4.16
N CYS A 280 -3.61 6.10 4.10
CA CYS A 280 -2.45 5.74 4.89
C CYS A 280 -1.15 6.40 4.38
N SER A 281 -1.05 6.71 3.08
CA SER A 281 0.06 7.50 2.55
C SER A 281 0.04 8.94 3.06
N ILE A 282 -1.15 9.57 3.08
CA ILE A 282 -1.30 10.93 3.64
C ILE A 282 -1.04 10.90 5.15
N TYR A 283 -1.49 9.86 5.85
CA TYR A 283 -1.16 9.66 7.27
C TYR A 283 0.36 9.64 7.48
N ALA A 284 1.10 8.84 6.70
CA ALA A 284 2.55 8.75 6.80
C ALA A 284 3.25 10.08 6.46
N ILE A 285 2.81 10.77 5.41
CA ILE A 285 3.32 12.08 4.99
C ILE A 285 3.12 13.11 6.11
N ALA A 286 1.95 13.14 6.73
CA ALA A 286 1.62 14.06 7.82
C ALA A 286 2.39 13.74 9.11
N LYS A 287 2.46 12.45 9.51
CA LYS A 287 3.26 12.00 10.67
C LYS A 287 4.74 12.33 10.52
N ALA A 288 5.28 12.16 9.31
CA ALA A 288 6.66 12.53 9.00
C ALA A 288 6.84 14.04 8.79
N LYS A 289 5.76 14.82 8.84
CA LYS A 289 5.75 16.28 8.63
C LYS A 289 6.44 16.70 7.33
N LEU A 290 6.24 15.93 6.24
CA LEU A 290 6.83 16.30 4.96
C LEU A 290 6.32 17.69 4.52
N PRO A 291 7.20 18.60 4.07
CA PRO A 291 6.82 19.96 3.69
C PRO A 291 6.20 20.02 2.30
N LEU A 292 5.10 19.30 2.10
CA LEU A 292 4.35 19.19 0.84
C LEU A 292 2.86 19.42 1.11
N HIS A 293 2.19 20.11 0.21
CA HIS A 293 0.73 20.19 0.16
C HIS A 293 0.19 18.99 -0.62
N VAL A 294 -0.51 18.09 0.06
CA VAL A 294 -1.07 16.87 -0.54
C VAL A 294 -2.56 16.77 -0.22
N ILE A 295 -3.37 16.45 -1.22
CA ILE A 295 -4.81 16.24 -1.10
C ILE A 295 -5.13 14.80 -1.46
N GLY A 296 -6.02 14.15 -0.71
CA GLY A 296 -6.58 12.85 -1.02
C GLY A 296 -8.04 12.97 -1.38
N LEU A 297 -8.46 12.30 -2.45
CA LEU A 297 -9.86 12.20 -2.87
C LEU A 297 -10.26 10.72 -2.90
N ILE A 298 -11.25 10.36 -2.07
CA ILE A 298 -11.68 8.97 -1.92
C ILE A 298 -13.18 8.86 -2.12
N PRO A 299 -13.64 8.56 -3.35
CA PRO A 299 -15.02 8.16 -3.59
C PRO A 299 -15.24 6.77 -3.00
N ALA A 300 -16.20 6.64 -2.06
CA ALA A 300 -16.46 5.37 -1.37
C ALA A 300 -17.92 4.92 -1.52
N THR A 301 -18.11 3.65 -1.89
CA THR A 301 -19.42 3.05 -2.12
C THR A 301 -19.33 1.52 -2.07
N GLU A 302 -20.47 0.84 -2.14
CA GLU A 302 -20.59 -0.57 -2.50
C GLU A 302 -21.07 -0.70 -3.94
N ASN A 303 -20.69 -1.75 -4.65
CA ASN A 303 -21.31 -2.18 -5.90
C ASN A 303 -22.14 -3.44 -5.64
N ARG A 304 -23.46 -3.31 -5.60
CA ARG A 304 -24.38 -4.38 -5.19
C ARG A 304 -25.50 -4.60 -6.19
N PRO A 305 -26.00 -5.84 -6.36
CA PRO A 305 -27.29 -6.07 -6.99
C PRO A 305 -28.40 -5.58 -6.05
N GLY A 306 -29.46 -5.05 -6.62
CA GLY A 306 -30.62 -4.57 -5.86
C GLY A 306 -31.74 -4.14 -6.80
N GLY A 307 -32.94 -3.90 -6.25
CA GLY A 307 -34.10 -3.50 -7.05
C GLY A 307 -33.93 -2.18 -7.81
N ASN A 308 -33.04 -1.31 -7.33
CA ASN A 308 -32.73 -0.01 -7.96
C ASN A 308 -31.34 0.02 -8.60
N ALA A 309 -30.62 -1.12 -8.69
CA ALA A 309 -29.27 -1.15 -9.25
C ALA A 309 -29.28 -0.68 -10.70
N TYR A 310 -28.23 0.06 -11.08
CA TYR A 310 -28.01 0.42 -12.48
C TYR A 310 -27.78 -0.82 -13.36
N VAL A 311 -28.15 -0.72 -14.62
CA VAL A 311 -28.19 -1.87 -15.54
C VAL A 311 -27.25 -1.63 -16.74
N PRO A 312 -26.72 -2.69 -17.37
CA PRO A 312 -26.09 -2.56 -18.68
C PRO A 312 -27.07 -1.93 -19.70
N GLY A 313 -26.61 -0.90 -20.41
CA GLY A 313 -27.43 -0.06 -21.28
C GLY A 313 -27.81 1.30 -20.67
N ASP A 314 -27.62 1.49 -19.37
CA ASP A 314 -27.82 2.81 -18.75
C ASP A 314 -26.78 3.81 -19.24
N VAL A 315 -27.16 5.10 -19.25
CA VAL A 315 -26.25 6.22 -19.52
C VAL A 315 -26.15 7.09 -18.27
N LEU A 316 -24.95 7.18 -17.73
CA LEU A 316 -24.65 8.01 -16.55
C LEU A 316 -24.13 9.37 -16.99
N LYS A 317 -24.57 10.44 -16.31
CA LYS A 317 -24.03 11.79 -16.50
C LYS A 317 -22.99 12.06 -15.41
N MET A 318 -21.74 12.20 -15.80
CA MET A 318 -20.59 12.34 -14.91
C MET A 318 -20.47 13.76 -14.32
N HIS A 319 -19.60 13.93 -13.34
CA HIS A 319 -19.36 15.22 -12.67
C HIS A 319 -18.97 16.36 -13.62
N ASP A 320 -18.18 16.09 -14.67
CA ASP A 320 -17.79 17.08 -15.69
C ASP A 320 -18.89 17.37 -16.72
N GLY A 321 -20.02 16.68 -16.64
CA GLY A 321 -21.14 16.81 -17.55
C GLY A 321 -21.12 15.85 -18.75
N SER A 322 -20.04 15.11 -18.96
CA SER A 322 -19.95 14.05 -19.99
C SER A 322 -20.89 12.89 -19.66
N THR A 323 -21.15 12.06 -20.67
CA THR A 323 -22.02 10.89 -20.55
C THR A 323 -21.26 9.59 -20.76
N VAL A 324 -21.61 8.57 -19.97
CA VAL A 324 -20.98 7.24 -20.02
C VAL A 324 -22.04 6.16 -20.17
N GLU A 325 -21.99 5.40 -21.27
CA GLU A 325 -22.77 4.18 -21.44
C GLU A 325 -22.18 3.07 -20.59
N VAL A 326 -23.00 2.49 -19.74
CA VAL A 326 -22.63 1.34 -18.91
C VAL A 326 -22.94 0.06 -19.68
N LEU A 327 -21.91 -0.69 -20.07
CA LEU A 327 -22.09 -2.01 -20.69
C LEU A 327 -21.70 -3.18 -19.78
N ASN A 328 -21.05 -2.86 -18.67
CA ASN A 328 -20.73 -3.84 -17.63
C ASN A 328 -20.73 -3.16 -16.26
N THR A 329 -21.57 -3.61 -15.36
CA THR A 329 -21.65 -3.06 -13.99
C THR A 329 -20.50 -3.50 -13.10
N ASP A 330 -19.67 -4.48 -13.51
CA ASP A 330 -18.40 -4.89 -12.87
C ASP A 330 -17.20 -4.01 -13.30
N ALA A 331 -17.47 -2.94 -14.04
CA ALA A 331 -16.51 -1.90 -14.39
C ALA A 331 -16.87 -0.57 -13.67
N GLU A 332 -17.23 -0.66 -12.42
CA GLU A 332 -17.72 0.39 -11.52
C GLU A 332 -16.61 1.29 -10.97
N GLY A 333 -15.43 0.70 -10.70
CA GLY A 333 -14.31 1.42 -10.10
C GLY A 333 -13.87 2.62 -10.95
N ARG A 334 -13.83 2.45 -12.27
CA ARG A 334 -13.49 3.56 -13.17
C ARG A 334 -14.57 4.64 -13.21
N LEU A 335 -15.83 4.30 -12.95
CA LEU A 335 -16.92 5.29 -12.90
C LEU A 335 -16.80 6.21 -11.69
N ILE A 336 -16.53 5.65 -10.52
CA ILE A 336 -16.33 6.46 -9.29
C ILE A 336 -15.04 7.27 -9.36
N LEU A 337 -13.97 6.70 -9.97
CA LEU A 337 -12.70 7.40 -10.17
C LEU A 337 -12.86 8.57 -11.17
N ALA A 338 -13.65 8.41 -12.21
CA ALA A 338 -13.91 9.47 -13.20
C ALA A 338 -14.48 10.74 -12.54
N ASP A 339 -15.46 10.60 -11.64
CA ASP A 339 -15.99 11.74 -10.88
C ASP A 339 -14.92 12.39 -10.00
N ALA A 340 -14.09 11.57 -9.32
CA ALA A 340 -13.03 12.08 -8.46
C ALA A 340 -11.91 12.77 -9.24
N LEU A 341 -11.50 12.21 -10.38
CA LEU A 341 -10.51 12.81 -11.28
C LEU A 341 -11.02 14.12 -11.89
N SER A 342 -12.28 14.14 -12.30
CA SER A 342 -12.92 15.37 -12.76
C SER A 342 -12.98 16.44 -11.64
N TYR A 343 -13.32 16.04 -10.41
CA TYR A 343 -13.35 16.94 -9.25
C TYR A 343 -11.95 17.49 -8.91
N ALA A 344 -10.89 16.67 -9.10
CA ALA A 344 -9.50 17.05 -8.85
C ALA A 344 -9.05 18.30 -9.65
N LYS A 345 -9.65 18.57 -10.83
CA LYS A 345 -9.36 19.76 -11.65
C LYS A 345 -9.52 21.07 -10.88
N SER A 346 -10.48 21.13 -9.93
CA SER A 346 -10.75 22.31 -9.13
C SER A 346 -9.54 22.75 -8.28
N TYR A 347 -8.65 21.84 -7.95
CA TYR A 347 -7.43 22.11 -7.17
C TYR A 347 -6.25 22.59 -8.02
N LYS A 348 -6.35 22.55 -9.36
CA LYS A 348 -5.24 22.86 -10.30
C LYS A 348 -3.95 22.10 -9.91
N PRO A 349 -3.99 20.75 -9.83
CA PRO A 349 -2.92 19.95 -9.25
C PRO A 349 -1.63 20.03 -10.05
N GLU A 350 -0.49 19.90 -9.38
CA GLU A 350 0.82 19.72 -10.02
C GLU A 350 0.95 18.33 -10.64
N LEU A 351 0.40 17.34 -9.96
CA LEU A 351 0.33 15.94 -10.38
C LEU A 351 -0.83 15.26 -9.67
N VAL A 352 -1.56 14.43 -10.40
CA VAL A 352 -2.53 13.50 -9.82
C VAL A 352 -2.02 12.07 -9.96
N ILE A 353 -2.09 11.30 -8.87
CA ILE A 353 -1.83 9.85 -8.90
C ILE A 353 -3.06 9.15 -8.37
N ASP A 354 -3.69 8.29 -9.17
CA ASP A 354 -4.76 7.43 -8.68
C ASP A 354 -4.31 5.99 -8.48
N LEU A 355 -4.88 5.34 -7.47
CA LEU A 355 -4.62 3.95 -7.12
C LEU A 355 -5.94 3.19 -7.08
N ALA A 356 -5.98 2.06 -7.77
CA ALA A 356 -7.18 1.24 -7.82
C ALA A 356 -6.85 -0.26 -8.00
N THR A 357 -7.61 -1.11 -7.32
CA THR A 357 -7.80 -2.51 -7.68
C THR A 357 -8.75 -2.55 -8.87
N LEU A 358 -8.21 -2.23 -10.07
CA LEU A 358 -9.08 -1.86 -11.17
C LEU A 358 -9.38 -3.01 -12.13
N THR A 359 -8.35 -3.76 -12.54
CA THR A 359 -8.57 -4.73 -13.60
C THR A 359 -7.94 -6.10 -13.33
N GLY A 360 -8.74 -7.14 -13.57
CA GLY A 360 -8.19 -8.49 -13.67
C GLY A 360 -7.20 -8.66 -14.84
N ALA A 361 -7.23 -7.75 -15.81
CA ALA A 361 -6.29 -7.73 -16.94
C ALA A 361 -4.87 -7.37 -16.48
N ALA A 362 -4.71 -6.33 -15.67
CA ALA A 362 -3.42 -5.99 -15.06
C ALA A 362 -2.91 -7.11 -14.15
N ALA A 363 -3.81 -7.69 -13.34
CA ALA A 363 -3.47 -8.80 -12.46
C ALA A 363 -2.95 -10.03 -13.23
N ARG A 364 -3.58 -10.37 -14.35
CA ARG A 364 -3.12 -11.47 -15.20
C ARG A 364 -1.84 -11.18 -15.97
N ALA A 365 -1.61 -9.91 -16.31
CA ALA A 365 -0.44 -9.51 -17.09
C ALA A 365 0.86 -9.56 -16.30
N ILE A 366 0.85 -9.15 -15.03
CA ILE A 366 2.08 -8.98 -14.24
C ILE A 366 2.09 -9.77 -12.93
N GLY A 367 0.94 -10.29 -12.49
CA GLY A 367 0.82 -10.99 -11.21
C GLY A 367 1.09 -10.10 -10.00
N PRO A 368 1.31 -10.68 -8.81
CA PRO A 368 1.53 -9.94 -7.57
C PRO A 368 2.93 -9.31 -7.46
N GLU A 369 3.77 -9.47 -8.49
CA GLU A 369 5.16 -9.05 -8.49
C GLU A 369 5.37 -7.57 -8.84
N GLY A 370 4.34 -6.91 -9.34
CA GLY A 370 4.43 -5.51 -9.75
C GLY A 370 3.08 -4.81 -9.84
N ILE A 371 3.15 -3.53 -10.15
CA ILE A 371 2.03 -2.62 -10.36
C ILE A 371 2.05 -2.21 -11.83
N VAL A 372 0.93 -2.34 -12.54
CA VAL A 372 0.79 -1.75 -13.87
C VAL A 372 0.49 -0.27 -13.71
N TYR A 373 1.20 0.57 -14.45
CA TYR A 373 0.88 2.00 -14.46
C TYR A 373 0.72 2.54 -15.88
N MET A 374 -0.02 3.62 -16.00
CA MET A 374 -0.19 4.42 -17.22
C MET A 374 -0.07 5.90 -16.85
N SER A 375 0.52 6.71 -17.72
CA SER A 375 0.89 8.07 -17.37
C SER A 375 0.72 9.06 -18.52
N THR A 376 0.31 10.29 -18.18
CA THR A 376 0.44 11.49 -19.01
C THR A 376 1.43 12.50 -18.42
N ALA A 377 2.12 12.12 -17.33
CA ALA A 377 3.15 12.95 -16.72
C ALA A 377 4.44 12.94 -17.53
N LYS A 378 5.36 13.85 -17.17
CA LYS A 378 6.68 13.89 -17.82
C LYS A 378 7.51 12.65 -17.44
N GLU A 379 8.32 12.17 -18.38
CA GLU A 379 9.21 11.01 -18.23
C GLU A 379 10.01 11.05 -16.92
N LYS A 380 10.55 12.23 -16.56
CA LYS A 380 11.26 12.39 -15.28
C LYS A 380 10.42 12.01 -14.07
N VAL A 381 9.13 12.33 -14.07
CA VAL A 381 8.22 11.99 -12.96
C VAL A 381 7.98 10.48 -12.91
N ASN A 382 7.81 9.85 -14.07
CA ASN A 382 7.66 8.40 -14.21
C ASN A 382 8.92 7.68 -13.68
N ASN A 383 10.11 8.11 -14.13
CA ASN A 383 11.38 7.55 -13.67
C ASN A 383 11.56 7.70 -12.14
N ASP A 384 11.25 8.88 -11.57
CA ASP A 384 11.31 9.11 -10.13
C ASP A 384 10.38 8.14 -9.35
N LEU A 385 9.19 7.84 -9.92
CA LEU A 385 8.22 6.91 -9.31
C LEU A 385 8.69 5.46 -9.42
N GLU A 386 9.22 5.04 -10.58
CA GLU A 386 9.80 3.70 -10.78
C GLU A 386 10.99 3.44 -9.87
N GLU A 387 11.87 4.44 -9.71
CA GLU A 387 12.99 4.35 -8.77
C GLU A 387 12.50 4.18 -7.33
N SER A 388 11.43 4.91 -6.94
CA SER A 388 10.80 4.73 -5.64
C SER A 388 10.23 3.32 -5.49
N GLY A 389 9.53 2.81 -6.51
CA GLY A 389 9.03 1.44 -6.56
C GLY A 389 10.13 0.40 -6.38
N ASN A 390 11.26 0.60 -7.04
CA ASN A 390 12.44 -0.27 -6.89
C ASN A 390 12.99 -0.21 -5.45
N ARG A 391 13.16 0.98 -4.86
CA ARG A 391 13.70 1.13 -3.50
C ARG A 391 12.89 0.42 -2.44
N VAL A 392 11.55 0.46 -2.56
CA VAL A 392 10.64 -0.18 -1.60
C VAL A 392 10.14 -1.56 -2.05
N TYR A 393 10.57 -2.03 -3.22
CA TYR A 393 10.18 -3.30 -3.85
C TYR A 393 8.67 -3.42 -4.14
N GLU A 394 8.07 -2.29 -4.52
CA GLU A 394 6.72 -2.19 -5.12
C GLU A 394 6.90 -1.72 -6.57
N ARG A 395 7.41 -2.64 -7.41
CA ARG A 395 7.92 -2.33 -8.76
C ARG A 395 6.81 -2.00 -9.73
N LEU A 396 7.09 -1.13 -10.69
CA LEU A 396 6.13 -0.66 -11.67
C LEU A 396 6.49 -1.12 -13.08
N VAL A 397 5.43 -1.27 -13.91
CA VAL A 397 5.56 -1.55 -15.35
C VAL A 397 4.60 -0.63 -16.10
N GLU A 398 5.14 0.17 -17.00
CA GLU A 398 4.35 1.10 -17.82
C GLU A 398 3.59 0.37 -18.93
N PHE A 399 2.29 0.68 -19.07
CA PHE A 399 1.46 0.29 -20.20
C PHE A 399 1.14 1.52 -21.08
N PRO A 400 1.06 1.33 -22.41
CA PRO A 400 0.91 2.45 -23.34
C PRO A 400 -0.50 3.06 -23.30
N LEU A 401 -0.59 4.37 -23.58
CA LEU A 401 -1.83 5.11 -23.80
C LEU A 401 -1.92 5.59 -25.26
N TRP A 402 -1.75 4.66 -26.23
CA TRP A 402 -1.79 4.98 -27.65
C TRP A 402 -3.20 5.37 -28.11
N GLU A 403 -3.28 6.28 -29.06
CA GLU A 403 -4.56 6.85 -29.56
C GLU A 403 -5.50 5.81 -30.17
N GLU A 404 -4.95 4.72 -30.73
CA GLU A 404 -5.73 3.62 -31.29
C GLU A 404 -6.70 3.00 -30.28
N TYR A 405 -6.34 3.01 -28.99
CA TYR A 405 -7.19 2.49 -27.92
C TYR A 405 -8.42 3.35 -27.62
N ASP A 406 -8.48 4.60 -28.08
CA ASP A 406 -9.68 5.43 -27.97
C ASP A 406 -10.88 4.81 -28.73
N ASN A 407 -10.62 4.08 -29.81
CA ASN A 407 -11.67 3.43 -30.57
C ASN A 407 -12.40 2.32 -29.78
N TYR A 408 -11.71 1.71 -28.79
CA TYR A 408 -12.30 0.65 -27.99
C TYR A 408 -13.36 1.14 -27.00
N ILE A 409 -13.30 2.40 -26.61
CA ILE A 409 -14.22 2.98 -25.61
C ILE A 409 -15.26 3.94 -26.25
N LYS A 410 -15.35 4.05 -27.58
CA LYS A 410 -16.39 4.80 -28.26
C LYS A 410 -17.76 4.17 -28.02
N SER A 411 -18.77 5.00 -27.76
CA SER A 411 -20.17 4.62 -27.65
C SER A 411 -20.97 5.19 -28.85
N ASP A 412 -22.05 4.53 -29.20
CA ASP A 412 -22.98 5.03 -30.25
C ASP A 412 -24.06 5.96 -29.65
N ILE A 413 -24.24 5.96 -28.31
CA ILE A 413 -25.33 6.69 -27.64
C ILE A 413 -24.84 7.63 -26.53
N ALA A 414 -23.57 7.58 -26.15
CA ALA A 414 -22.95 8.43 -25.13
C ALA A 414 -21.56 8.90 -25.60
N ASP A 415 -20.91 9.78 -24.84
CA ASP A 415 -19.57 10.26 -25.21
C ASP A 415 -18.53 9.14 -25.16
N VAL A 416 -18.64 8.22 -24.18
CA VAL A 416 -17.81 7.02 -24.05
C VAL A 416 -18.62 5.89 -23.43
N LYS A 417 -18.11 4.63 -23.54
CA LYS A 417 -18.61 3.48 -22.80
C LYS A 417 -17.62 3.02 -21.74
N ASN A 418 -18.12 2.36 -20.69
CA ASN A 418 -17.29 2.01 -19.53
C ASN A 418 -16.39 0.78 -19.72
N ILE A 419 -16.45 0.06 -20.83
CA ILE A 419 -15.56 -1.06 -21.17
C ILE A 419 -15.05 -1.00 -22.60
N GLY A 420 -13.84 -1.52 -22.84
CA GLY A 420 -13.19 -1.59 -24.15
C GLY A 420 -13.26 -2.95 -24.83
N GLY A 421 -14.05 -3.89 -24.32
CA GLY A 421 -14.11 -5.27 -24.83
C GLY A 421 -13.10 -6.20 -24.16
N VAL A 422 -12.79 -7.34 -24.81
CA VAL A 422 -11.98 -8.42 -24.25
C VAL A 422 -10.49 -8.10 -24.23
N ASN A 423 -10.01 -7.37 -25.24
CA ASN A 423 -8.60 -7.08 -25.43
C ASN A 423 -8.15 -5.84 -24.66
N ALA A 424 -6.88 -5.81 -24.22
CA ALA A 424 -6.22 -4.65 -23.62
C ALA A 424 -6.98 -4.03 -22.42
N GLY A 425 -7.65 -4.87 -21.60
CA GLY A 425 -8.57 -4.41 -20.57
C GLY A 425 -7.99 -3.41 -19.56
N ALA A 426 -6.71 -3.54 -19.19
CA ALA A 426 -6.03 -2.57 -18.33
C ALA A 426 -5.82 -1.22 -19.08
N ILE A 427 -5.39 -1.29 -20.34
CA ILE A 427 -5.12 -0.09 -21.15
C ILE A 427 -6.41 0.67 -21.43
N THR A 428 -7.48 -0.03 -21.82
CA THR A 428 -8.78 0.60 -22.10
C THR A 428 -9.40 1.21 -20.84
N ALA A 429 -9.13 0.64 -19.66
CA ALA A 429 -9.49 1.26 -18.38
C ALA A 429 -8.71 2.56 -18.14
N GLY A 430 -7.40 2.59 -18.40
CA GLY A 430 -6.60 3.79 -18.34
C GLY A 430 -7.02 4.84 -19.36
N MET A 431 -7.33 4.43 -20.60
CA MET A 431 -7.87 5.34 -21.64
C MET A 431 -9.20 5.97 -21.21
N PHE A 432 -10.07 5.18 -20.56
CA PHE A 432 -11.32 5.71 -20.01
C PHE A 432 -11.02 6.79 -18.93
N LEU A 433 -10.15 6.50 -17.95
CA LEU A 433 -9.80 7.45 -16.89
C LEU A 433 -9.14 8.71 -17.44
N LYS A 434 -8.28 8.60 -18.45
CA LYS A 434 -7.61 9.71 -19.12
C LYS A 434 -8.61 10.77 -19.66
N LYS A 435 -9.81 10.38 -20.07
CA LYS A 435 -10.85 11.32 -20.56
C LYS A 435 -11.28 12.34 -19.51
N PHE A 436 -11.12 12.02 -18.22
CA PHE A 436 -11.51 12.87 -17.12
C PHE A 436 -10.34 13.69 -16.53
N THR A 437 -9.17 13.66 -17.19
CA THR A 437 -7.95 14.36 -16.78
C THR A 437 -7.54 15.41 -17.82
N ASP A 438 -7.06 16.58 -17.36
CA ASP A 438 -6.46 17.65 -18.18
C ASP A 438 -5.18 18.22 -17.53
N TYR A 439 -4.57 17.44 -16.67
CA TYR A 439 -3.39 17.71 -15.86
C TYR A 439 -2.42 16.53 -15.92
N PRO A 440 -1.15 16.68 -15.47
CA PRO A 440 -0.22 15.52 -15.35
C PRO A 440 -0.82 14.46 -14.44
N TRP A 441 -0.95 13.24 -14.95
CA TRP A 441 -1.68 12.15 -14.30
C TRP A 441 -0.93 10.83 -14.41
N ILE A 442 -1.01 10.02 -13.35
CA ILE A 442 -0.51 8.64 -13.29
C ILE A 442 -1.61 7.75 -12.68
N HIS A 443 -1.96 6.68 -13.36
CA HIS A 443 -2.82 5.61 -12.85
C HIS A 443 -1.97 4.43 -12.39
N LEU A 444 -2.24 3.92 -11.20
CA LEU A 444 -1.64 2.71 -10.64
C LEU A 444 -2.69 1.62 -10.46
N ASP A 445 -2.67 0.59 -11.32
CA ASP A 445 -3.52 -0.59 -11.14
C ASP A 445 -2.84 -1.57 -10.19
N ILE A 446 -3.35 -1.59 -8.96
CA ILE A 446 -2.83 -2.41 -7.86
C ILE A 446 -3.63 -3.70 -7.65
N ALA A 447 -4.45 -4.12 -8.61
CA ALA A 447 -5.36 -5.26 -8.47
C ALA A 447 -4.65 -6.54 -8.01
N ALA A 448 -3.47 -6.85 -8.54
CA ALA A 448 -2.76 -8.06 -8.18
C ALA A 448 -2.02 -7.96 -6.83
N PRO A 449 -1.17 -6.94 -6.58
CA PRO A 449 -0.40 -6.89 -5.35
C PRO A 449 -1.20 -6.45 -4.12
N ALA A 450 -2.45 -5.98 -4.25
CA ALA A 450 -3.24 -5.48 -3.13
C ALA A 450 -3.71 -6.58 -2.17
N PHE A 451 -4.01 -7.78 -2.70
CA PHE A 451 -4.56 -8.89 -1.91
C PHE A 451 -3.94 -10.21 -2.35
N LEU A 452 -3.21 -10.86 -1.46
CA LEU A 452 -2.39 -12.03 -1.77
C LEU A 452 -3.05 -13.33 -1.31
N ASP A 453 -3.02 -14.37 -2.14
CA ASP A 453 -3.55 -15.70 -1.80
C ASP A 453 -2.68 -16.44 -0.78
N LYS A 454 -1.38 -16.15 -0.76
CA LYS A 454 -0.38 -16.72 0.14
C LYS A 454 0.61 -15.66 0.60
N PRO A 455 1.22 -15.83 1.78
CA PRO A 455 2.24 -14.89 2.24
C PRO A 455 3.50 -14.95 1.36
N ASP A 456 4.17 -13.80 1.22
CA ASP A 456 5.50 -13.68 0.63
C ASP A 456 6.38 -12.83 1.55
N ALA A 457 7.17 -13.49 2.34
CA ALA A 457 7.99 -12.90 3.41
C ALA A 457 7.16 -11.95 4.31
N TYR A 458 7.48 -10.66 4.33
CA TYR A 458 6.79 -9.68 5.14
C TYR A 458 5.45 -9.19 4.54
N ARG A 459 5.10 -9.61 3.32
CA ARG A 459 3.78 -9.40 2.72
C ARG A 459 2.85 -10.53 3.17
N PRO A 460 1.83 -10.27 3.97
CA PRO A 460 0.96 -11.33 4.50
C PRO A 460 0.01 -11.87 3.43
N LYS A 461 -0.61 -13.00 3.71
CA LYS A 461 -1.83 -13.40 3.01
C LYS A 461 -2.90 -12.32 3.22
N ASN A 462 -3.77 -12.09 2.22
CA ASN A 462 -4.81 -11.06 2.16
C ASN A 462 -4.21 -9.64 1.96
N GLY A 463 -4.70 -8.62 2.64
CA GLY A 463 -4.30 -7.23 2.43
C GLY A 463 -2.79 -7.00 2.61
N SER A 464 -2.11 -6.55 1.57
CA SER A 464 -0.66 -6.34 1.55
C SER A 464 -0.23 -4.96 2.04
N GLY A 465 -1.10 -3.94 1.90
CA GLY A 465 -0.80 -2.53 2.17
C GLY A 465 0.04 -1.88 1.06
N VAL A 466 0.03 -2.44 -0.16
CA VAL A 466 0.73 -1.91 -1.33
C VAL A 466 0.33 -0.45 -1.62
N GLY A 467 1.27 0.33 -2.14
CA GLY A 467 1.11 1.74 -2.49
C GLY A 467 1.54 2.70 -1.38
N VAL A 468 1.39 2.33 -0.10
CA VAL A 468 1.76 3.20 1.03
C VAL A 468 3.27 3.50 1.04
N ARG A 469 4.09 2.46 0.93
CA ARG A 469 5.55 2.57 0.94
C ARG A 469 6.05 3.30 -0.31
N LEU A 470 5.48 2.97 -1.48
CA LEU A 470 5.77 3.59 -2.76
C LEU A 470 5.52 5.10 -2.73
N LEU A 471 4.31 5.51 -2.37
CA LEU A 471 3.93 6.92 -2.36
C LEU A 471 4.72 7.72 -1.33
N PHE A 472 4.93 7.17 -0.13
CA PHE A 472 5.73 7.86 0.88
C PHE A 472 7.17 8.08 0.40
N ASP A 473 7.82 7.06 -0.18
CA ASP A 473 9.19 7.18 -0.70
C ASP A 473 9.26 8.19 -1.85
N PHE A 474 8.30 8.15 -2.77
CA PHE A 474 8.19 9.10 -3.88
C PHE A 474 8.08 10.54 -3.38
N PHE A 475 7.14 10.82 -2.45
CA PHE A 475 6.95 12.16 -1.93
C PHE A 475 8.08 12.63 -1.01
N LYS A 476 8.69 11.72 -0.23
CA LYS A 476 9.86 12.06 0.57
C LYS A 476 11.01 12.54 -0.32
N ASN A 477 11.23 11.92 -1.48
CA ASN A 477 12.27 12.34 -2.42
C ASN A 477 11.95 13.68 -3.11
N LYS A 478 10.68 14.10 -3.20
CA LYS A 478 10.32 15.45 -3.68
C LYS A 478 10.63 16.56 -2.68
N THR A 479 10.99 16.23 -1.43
CA THR A 479 11.35 17.22 -0.40
C THR A 479 12.84 17.57 -0.38
N ASN A 480 13.68 16.81 -1.09
CA ASN A 480 15.14 16.98 -1.14
C ASN A 480 15.60 18.04 -2.18
#